data_d66e9d4f1dbf1f088cf5eaf08f49ab2f
#
_entry.id   d66e9d4f1dbf1f088cf5eaf08f49ab2f
#
_cell.length_a   1.000
_cell.length_b   1.000
_cell.length_c   1.000
_cell.angle_alpha   90.00
_cell.angle_beta   90.00
_cell.angle_gamma   90.00
#
_symmetry.space_group_name_H-M   'P 1'
#
loop_
_entity.id
_entity.type
_entity.pdbx_description
1 polymer ?
#
loop_
_entity_poly.entity_id
_entity_poly.type
_entity_poly.pdbx_seq_one_letter_code
_entity_poly.pdbx_strand_id
1 'polypeptide(L)'
;MKNSSLEPLFLPASPAIEPLMELTAGDFNRAELRHALGELNFNTAYDFMRAAARRMVLEQGAEVAVEQITAFDAIVQRMGEEQGHLLDIHAALMQILTAVHIYNGAIEDARRAAAATLNLLSMESRRKDEPFLLTLAALLYDLALVHNSRSEYKQAERDIEKSMHIFERLARLNPDRYGPAHMMSVNAATQIYRSRERQTAALANAHEATAAYLTDAAAGVEGAAMLLIDSLAQEGRTLAKMSRQREAVQYFTRALKYLAKLQPDFGLQHLELSIDLGEALLEVKATREKGVHLLNTMLHKATKLNADDQHRRIVEILYNAKHGSIDILSFWHKLFPR
;
A
#
# COMPACT_ATOMS: atom_id res chain seq x y z
N MET A 1 19.88 -3.35 -10.57
CA MET A 1 19.80 -4.46 -9.59
C MET A 1 18.34 -4.52 -9.17
N LYS A 2 17.58 -5.54 -9.58
CA LYS A 2 16.22 -5.78 -9.08
C LYS A 2 16.37 -6.05 -7.59
N ASN A 3 15.89 -5.12 -6.75
CA ASN A 3 15.70 -5.37 -5.34
C ASN A 3 14.90 -6.66 -5.22
N SER A 4 15.27 -7.53 -4.28
CA SER A 4 14.48 -8.70 -3.91
C SER A 4 13.11 -8.18 -3.44
N SER A 5 12.22 -7.95 -4.39
CA SER A 5 10.86 -7.52 -4.13
C SER A 5 10.18 -8.66 -3.39
N LEU A 6 9.59 -8.35 -2.26
CA LEU A 6 8.65 -9.25 -1.61
C LEU A 6 7.57 -9.61 -2.64
N GLU A 7 7.40 -10.89 -2.90
CA GLU A 7 6.38 -11.34 -3.84
C GLU A 7 5.01 -11.38 -3.18
N PRO A 8 3.93 -11.04 -3.92
CA PRO A 8 2.58 -11.24 -3.45
C PRO A 8 2.32 -12.71 -3.11
N LEU A 9 1.40 -12.95 -2.18
CA LEU A 9 1.10 -14.28 -1.69
C LEU A 9 0.30 -15.10 -2.72
N PHE A 10 0.97 -15.74 -3.67
CA PHE A 10 0.38 -16.74 -4.55
C PHE A 10 0.65 -18.14 -3.98
N LEU A 11 -0.34 -18.72 -3.30
CA LEU A 11 -0.24 -20.10 -2.83
C LEU A 11 -0.28 -21.09 -4.02
N PRO A 12 0.38 -22.24 -3.93
CA PRO A 12 0.26 -23.28 -4.94
C PRO A 12 -1.20 -23.78 -5.05
N ALA A 13 -1.63 -24.05 -6.28
CA ALA A 13 -2.96 -24.59 -6.53
C ALA A 13 -3.06 -26.05 -6.04
N SER A 14 -4.24 -26.43 -5.54
CA SER A 14 -4.55 -27.84 -5.29
C SER A 14 -4.78 -28.59 -6.61
N PRO A 15 -4.34 -29.84 -6.75
CA PRO A 15 -4.57 -30.64 -7.96
C PRO A 15 -6.05 -30.81 -8.38
N ALA A 16 -6.98 -30.64 -7.44
CA ALA A 16 -8.42 -30.72 -7.72
C ALA A 16 -8.97 -29.57 -8.58
N ILE A 17 -8.13 -28.57 -8.91
CA ILE A 17 -8.54 -27.30 -9.56
C ILE A 17 -8.24 -27.33 -11.07
N GLU A 18 -7.40 -28.24 -11.56
CA GLU A 18 -7.03 -28.30 -12.99
C GLU A 18 -8.26 -28.31 -13.95
N PRO A 19 -9.32 -29.11 -13.70
CA PRO A 19 -10.49 -29.11 -14.57
C PRO A 19 -11.23 -27.76 -14.63
N LEU A 20 -11.18 -26.98 -13.53
CA LEU A 20 -11.82 -25.66 -13.45
C LEU A 20 -10.98 -24.57 -14.11
N MET A 21 -9.66 -24.76 -14.22
CA MET A 21 -8.79 -23.83 -14.94
C MET A 21 -9.00 -23.87 -16.45
N GLU A 22 -9.42 -25.01 -17.00
CA GLU A 22 -9.82 -25.12 -18.41
C GLU A 22 -11.11 -24.35 -18.70
N LEU A 23 -12.03 -24.28 -17.74
CA LEU A 23 -13.28 -23.55 -17.84
C LEU A 23 -13.09 -22.01 -17.85
N THR A 24 -12.03 -21.47 -17.25
CA THR A 24 -11.77 -20.01 -17.27
C THR A 24 -11.07 -19.52 -18.53
N ALA A 25 -10.65 -20.42 -19.43
CA ALA A 25 -9.86 -20.08 -20.62
C ALA A 25 -10.71 -19.63 -21.84
N GLY A 26 -12.03 -19.64 -21.74
CA GLY A 26 -12.87 -19.15 -22.83
C GLY A 26 -14.34 -19.47 -22.70
N ASP A 27 -15.35 -19.05 -22.86
CA ASP A 27 -16.79 -19.36 -22.96
C ASP A 27 -17.48 -19.84 -21.67
N PHE A 28 -17.38 -19.05 -20.59
CA PHE A 28 -18.25 -19.27 -19.44
C PHE A 28 -19.71 -18.94 -19.75
N ASN A 29 -20.51 -19.98 -19.89
CA ASN A 29 -21.94 -19.85 -19.73
C ASN A 29 -22.25 -19.49 -18.27
N ARG A 30 -23.04 -18.43 -18.05
CA ARG A 30 -23.44 -17.94 -16.72
C ARG A 30 -24.01 -19.04 -15.81
N ALA A 31 -24.67 -20.07 -16.38
CA ALA A 31 -25.22 -21.21 -15.66
C ALA A 31 -24.13 -22.18 -15.16
N GLU A 32 -23.10 -22.44 -15.97
CA GLU A 32 -21.97 -23.31 -15.62
C GLU A 32 -21.11 -22.69 -14.52
N LEU A 33 -20.89 -21.35 -14.58
CA LEU A 33 -20.20 -20.63 -13.53
C LEU A 33 -20.98 -20.67 -12.21
N ARG A 34 -22.31 -20.47 -12.23
CA ARG A 34 -23.16 -20.58 -11.04
C ARG A 34 -23.09 -21.99 -10.43
N HIS A 35 -23.13 -23.02 -11.26
CA HIS A 35 -23.03 -24.40 -10.81
C HIS A 35 -21.65 -24.65 -10.17
N ALA A 36 -20.57 -24.27 -10.85
CA ALA A 36 -19.21 -24.42 -10.32
C ALA A 36 -19.00 -23.69 -8.98
N LEU A 37 -19.45 -22.44 -8.85
CA LEU A 37 -19.34 -21.66 -7.61
C LEU A 37 -20.27 -22.16 -6.51
N GLY A 38 -21.44 -22.71 -6.84
CA GLY A 38 -22.41 -23.25 -5.89
C GLY A 38 -21.98 -24.57 -5.27
N GLU A 39 -21.20 -25.38 -6.00
CA GLU A 39 -20.72 -26.68 -5.53
C GLU A 39 -19.34 -26.64 -4.88
N LEU A 40 -18.56 -25.56 -5.11
CA LEU A 40 -17.24 -25.39 -4.51
C LEU A 40 -17.35 -24.87 -3.08
N ASN A 41 -16.63 -25.48 -2.16
CA ASN A 41 -16.37 -24.81 -0.88
C ASN A 41 -15.46 -23.58 -1.12
N PHE A 42 -15.52 -22.61 -0.23
CA PHE A 42 -14.75 -21.36 -0.34
C PHE A 42 -13.25 -21.63 -0.56
N ASN A 43 -12.66 -22.56 0.16
CA ASN A 43 -11.23 -22.83 0.07
C ASN A 43 -10.83 -23.29 -1.33
N THR A 44 -11.61 -24.16 -1.95
CA THR A 44 -11.38 -24.64 -3.32
C THR A 44 -11.56 -23.50 -4.32
N ALA A 45 -12.61 -22.69 -4.16
CA ALA A 45 -12.84 -21.52 -5.01
C ALA A 45 -11.70 -20.49 -4.88
N TYR A 46 -11.24 -20.22 -3.68
CA TYR A 46 -10.15 -19.28 -3.42
C TYR A 46 -8.83 -19.73 -4.04
N ASP A 47 -8.46 -21.01 -3.86
CA ASP A 47 -7.25 -21.60 -4.44
C ASP A 47 -7.30 -21.56 -5.96
N PHE A 48 -8.45 -21.89 -6.54
CA PHE A 48 -8.68 -21.78 -7.98
C PHE A 48 -8.48 -20.36 -8.51
N MET A 49 -9.16 -19.36 -7.92
CA MET A 49 -9.04 -17.97 -8.35
C MET A 49 -7.60 -17.45 -8.29
N ARG A 50 -6.86 -17.83 -7.24
CA ARG A 50 -5.45 -17.44 -7.09
C ARG A 50 -4.54 -18.13 -8.11
N ALA A 51 -4.75 -19.41 -8.37
CA ALA A 51 -3.99 -20.15 -9.37
C ALA A 51 -4.26 -19.58 -10.78
N ALA A 52 -5.53 -19.31 -11.10
CA ALA A 52 -5.92 -18.70 -12.36
C ALA A 52 -5.30 -17.29 -12.52
N ALA A 53 -5.37 -16.46 -11.49
CA ALA A 53 -4.76 -15.13 -11.50
C ALA A 53 -3.24 -15.20 -11.72
N ARG A 54 -2.55 -16.10 -11.00
CA ARG A 54 -1.11 -16.31 -11.17
C ARG A 54 -0.77 -16.74 -12.59
N ARG A 55 -1.51 -17.70 -13.13
CA ARG A 55 -1.30 -18.19 -14.50
C ARG A 55 -1.48 -17.06 -15.51
N MET A 56 -2.59 -16.31 -15.42
CA MET A 56 -2.84 -15.17 -16.31
C MET A 56 -1.70 -14.14 -16.26
N VAL A 57 -1.23 -13.79 -15.06
CA VAL A 57 -0.12 -12.85 -14.89
C VAL A 57 1.16 -13.35 -15.57
N LEU A 58 1.47 -14.63 -15.44
CA LEU A 58 2.70 -15.21 -16.00
C LEU A 58 2.64 -15.44 -17.52
N GLU A 59 1.48 -15.85 -18.04
CA GLU A 59 1.31 -16.22 -19.44
C GLU A 59 0.85 -15.06 -20.33
N GLN A 60 0.00 -14.17 -19.81
CA GLN A 60 -0.69 -13.12 -20.58
C GLN A 60 -0.36 -11.69 -20.10
N GLY A 61 0.25 -11.56 -18.94
CA GLY A 61 0.60 -10.28 -18.32
C GLY A 61 -0.42 -9.78 -17.30
N ALA A 62 0.02 -8.87 -16.45
CA ALA A 62 -0.77 -8.38 -15.32
C ALA A 62 -1.98 -7.53 -15.76
N GLU A 63 -1.89 -6.81 -16.86
CA GLU A 63 -3.01 -5.99 -17.38
C GLU A 63 -4.20 -6.87 -17.78
N VAL A 64 -3.93 -7.97 -18.51
CA VAL A 64 -4.96 -8.95 -18.90
C VAL A 64 -5.54 -9.62 -17.66
N ALA A 65 -4.71 -9.97 -16.68
CA ALA A 65 -5.19 -10.56 -15.43
C ALA A 65 -6.13 -9.60 -14.67
N VAL A 66 -5.80 -8.31 -14.60
CA VAL A 66 -6.66 -7.27 -13.98
C VAL A 66 -8.01 -7.18 -14.70
N GLU A 67 -8.01 -7.14 -16.03
CA GLU A 67 -9.24 -7.07 -16.83
C GLU A 67 -10.13 -8.31 -16.58
N GLN A 68 -9.56 -9.50 -16.66
CA GLN A 68 -10.28 -10.76 -16.48
C GLN A 68 -10.84 -10.91 -15.06
N ILE A 69 -10.04 -10.59 -14.03
CA ILE A 69 -10.48 -10.66 -12.63
C ILE A 69 -11.60 -9.65 -12.38
N THR A 70 -11.50 -8.44 -12.92
CA THR A 70 -12.54 -7.40 -12.79
C THR A 70 -13.83 -7.81 -13.48
N ALA A 71 -13.75 -8.39 -14.68
CA ALA A 71 -14.92 -8.91 -15.39
C ALA A 71 -15.59 -10.06 -14.63
N PHE A 72 -14.79 -10.96 -14.07
CA PHE A 72 -15.28 -12.07 -13.25
C PHE A 72 -15.94 -11.59 -11.95
N ASP A 73 -15.31 -10.62 -11.26
CA ASP A 73 -15.87 -10.00 -10.07
C ASP A 73 -17.23 -9.34 -10.33
N ALA A 74 -17.39 -8.64 -11.46
CA ALA A 74 -18.67 -8.07 -11.86
C ALA A 74 -19.78 -9.12 -12.09
N ILE A 75 -19.41 -10.34 -12.48
CA ILE A 75 -20.35 -11.48 -12.57
C ILE A 75 -20.73 -11.95 -11.17
N VAL A 76 -19.73 -12.16 -10.28
CA VAL A 76 -19.93 -12.60 -8.90
C VAL A 76 -20.83 -11.61 -8.13
N GLN A 77 -20.61 -10.30 -8.28
CA GLN A 77 -21.45 -9.28 -7.64
C GLN A 77 -22.91 -9.39 -8.09
N ARG A 78 -23.18 -9.56 -9.38
CA ARG A 78 -24.55 -9.72 -9.91
C ARG A 78 -25.23 -10.99 -9.43
N MET A 79 -24.45 -12.05 -9.15
CA MET A 79 -24.96 -13.31 -8.59
C MET A 79 -25.17 -13.20 -7.07
N GLY A 80 -24.35 -12.38 -6.39
CA GLY A 80 -24.33 -12.25 -4.93
C GLY A 80 -25.59 -11.64 -4.33
N GLU A 81 -26.37 -10.89 -5.11
CA GLU A 81 -27.67 -10.39 -4.68
C GLU A 81 -28.66 -11.55 -4.34
N GLU A 82 -28.40 -12.75 -4.84
CA GLU A 82 -29.24 -13.94 -4.66
C GLU A 82 -28.65 -14.96 -3.64
N GLN A 83 -27.33 -14.87 -3.29
CA GLN A 83 -26.65 -15.91 -2.48
C GLN A 83 -25.56 -15.31 -1.57
N GLY A 84 -25.77 -15.29 -0.26
CA GLY A 84 -24.88 -14.64 0.73
C GLY A 84 -23.44 -15.14 0.83
N HIS A 85 -23.12 -16.39 0.39
CA HIS A 85 -21.72 -16.89 0.40
C HIS A 85 -20.84 -16.27 -0.69
N LEU A 86 -21.42 -15.62 -1.69
CA LEU A 86 -20.66 -14.96 -2.74
C LEU A 86 -19.98 -13.66 -2.29
N LEU A 87 -20.35 -13.11 -1.12
CA LEU A 87 -19.63 -11.99 -0.53
C LEU A 87 -18.18 -12.35 -0.18
N ASP A 88 -17.94 -13.58 0.30
CA ASP A 88 -16.59 -14.07 0.58
C ASP A 88 -15.75 -14.19 -0.70
N ILE A 89 -16.37 -14.67 -1.77
CA ILE A 89 -15.72 -14.80 -3.08
C ILE A 89 -15.41 -13.42 -3.66
N HIS A 90 -16.33 -12.47 -3.54
CA HIS A 90 -16.08 -11.09 -3.95
C HIS A 90 -14.92 -10.46 -3.16
N ALA A 91 -14.90 -10.60 -1.84
CA ALA A 91 -13.80 -10.10 -1.02
C ALA A 91 -12.47 -10.76 -1.38
N ALA A 92 -12.48 -12.07 -1.66
CA ALA A 92 -11.30 -12.82 -2.10
C ALA A 92 -10.78 -12.36 -3.47
N LEU A 93 -11.66 -12.09 -4.45
CA LEU A 93 -11.29 -11.55 -5.76
C LEU A 93 -10.65 -10.17 -5.65
N MET A 94 -11.21 -9.29 -4.82
CA MET A 94 -10.66 -7.96 -4.59
C MET A 94 -9.29 -8.03 -3.89
N GLN A 95 -9.07 -9.00 -2.98
CA GLN A 95 -7.75 -9.25 -2.40
C GLN A 95 -6.77 -9.78 -3.47
N ILE A 96 -7.18 -10.71 -4.32
CA ILE A 96 -6.34 -11.23 -5.42
C ILE A 96 -5.99 -10.10 -6.40
N LEU A 97 -6.92 -9.22 -6.72
CA LEU A 97 -6.68 -8.04 -7.54
C LEU A 97 -5.63 -7.12 -6.90
N THR A 98 -5.66 -6.96 -5.58
CA THR A 98 -4.62 -6.23 -4.83
C THR A 98 -3.24 -6.85 -5.07
N ALA A 99 -3.11 -8.17 -4.96
CA ALA A 99 -1.86 -8.89 -5.19
C ALA A 99 -1.35 -8.75 -6.64
N VAL A 100 -2.24 -8.79 -7.63
CA VAL A 100 -1.88 -8.59 -9.04
C VAL A 100 -1.38 -7.17 -9.30
N HIS A 101 -2.01 -6.15 -8.72
CA HIS A 101 -1.54 -4.77 -8.81
C HIS A 101 -0.16 -4.58 -8.17
N ILE A 102 0.11 -5.23 -7.02
CA ILE A 102 1.45 -5.21 -6.39
C ILE A 102 2.48 -5.83 -7.32
N TYR A 103 2.17 -6.98 -7.90
CA TYR A 103 3.07 -7.66 -8.85
C TYR A 103 3.41 -6.78 -10.05
N ASN A 104 2.44 -6.02 -10.55
CA ASN A 104 2.60 -5.07 -11.67
C ASN A 104 3.29 -3.76 -11.25
N GLY A 105 3.57 -3.55 -9.96
CA GLY A 105 4.11 -2.28 -9.44
C GLY A 105 3.10 -1.13 -9.39
N ALA A 106 1.83 -1.39 -9.66
CA ALA A 106 0.72 -0.42 -9.64
C ALA A 106 0.24 -0.19 -8.18
N ILE A 107 1.10 0.41 -7.35
CA ILE A 107 0.92 0.49 -5.89
C ILE A 107 -0.35 1.26 -5.49
N GLU A 108 -0.72 2.32 -6.20
CA GLU A 108 -1.93 3.08 -5.87
C GLU A 108 -3.21 2.32 -6.24
N ASP A 109 -3.19 1.53 -7.31
CA ASP A 109 -4.29 0.64 -7.67
C ASP A 109 -4.43 -0.50 -6.65
N ALA A 110 -3.30 -1.10 -6.23
CA ALA A 110 -3.26 -2.07 -5.14
C ALA A 110 -3.89 -1.50 -3.86
N ARG A 111 -3.58 -0.25 -3.51
CA ARG A 111 -4.15 0.43 -2.34
C ARG A 111 -5.66 0.62 -2.46
N ARG A 112 -6.16 0.99 -3.66
CA ARG A 112 -7.61 1.12 -3.92
C ARG A 112 -8.35 -0.21 -3.80
N ALA A 113 -7.81 -1.26 -4.39
CA ALA A 113 -8.37 -2.61 -4.30
C ALA A 113 -8.36 -3.12 -2.84
N ALA A 114 -7.27 -2.90 -2.10
CA ALA A 114 -7.17 -3.23 -0.68
C ALA A 114 -8.20 -2.48 0.17
N ALA A 115 -8.45 -1.19 -0.11
CA ALA A 115 -9.48 -0.41 0.58
C ALA A 115 -10.87 -0.98 0.35
N ALA A 116 -11.19 -1.37 -0.89
CA ALA A 116 -12.46 -2.00 -1.22
C ALA A 116 -12.62 -3.34 -0.47
N THR A 117 -11.59 -4.17 -0.45
CA THR A 117 -11.58 -5.44 0.30
C THR A 117 -11.81 -5.21 1.80
N LEU A 118 -11.12 -4.23 2.40
CA LEU A 118 -11.32 -3.88 3.81
C LEU A 118 -12.75 -3.43 4.11
N ASN A 119 -13.35 -2.64 3.23
CA ASN A 119 -14.73 -2.21 3.39
C ASN A 119 -15.68 -3.41 3.40
N LEU A 120 -15.51 -4.37 2.48
CA LEU A 120 -16.28 -5.61 2.45
C LEU A 120 -16.13 -6.40 3.75
N LEU A 121 -14.90 -6.65 4.18
CA LEU A 121 -14.62 -7.37 5.43
C LEU A 121 -15.12 -6.63 6.67
N SER A 122 -15.18 -5.29 6.64
CA SER A 122 -15.68 -4.50 7.77
C SER A 122 -17.19 -4.68 8.03
N MET A 123 -17.96 -4.99 6.98
CA MET A 123 -19.39 -5.28 7.08
C MET A 123 -19.64 -6.57 7.88
N GLU A 124 -18.69 -7.50 7.84
CA GLU A 124 -18.71 -8.82 8.46
C GLU A 124 -17.75 -8.94 9.67
N SER A 125 -17.44 -7.84 10.33
CA SER A 125 -16.37 -7.74 11.34
C SER A 125 -16.50 -8.67 12.56
N ARG A 126 -17.67 -9.27 12.77
CA ARG A 126 -17.92 -10.26 13.85
C ARG A 126 -17.53 -11.69 13.46
N ARG A 127 -17.32 -11.96 12.18
CA ARG A 127 -16.93 -13.27 11.70
C ARG A 127 -15.48 -13.59 12.09
N LYS A 128 -15.23 -14.86 12.38
CA LYS A 128 -13.91 -15.43 12.71
C LYS A 128 -13.74 -16.81 12.08
N ASP A 129 -14.54 -17.09 11.07
CA ASP A 129 -14.46 -18.34 10.32
C ASP A 129 -13.25 -18.33 9.36
N GLU A 130 -12.92 -19.49 8.85
CA GLU A 130 -11.73 -19.70 8.03
C GLU A 130 -11.70 -18.82 6.76
N PRO A 131 -12.79 -18.72 5.96
CA PRO A 131 -12.82 -17.86 4.78
C PRO A 131 -12.47 -16.40 5.08
N PHE A 132 -13.11 -15.86 6.11
CA PHE A 132 -12.87 -14.49 6.54
C PHE A 132 -11.43 -14.26 7.02
N LEU A 133 -10.92 -15.15 7.87
CA LEU A 133 -9.56 -15.04 8.41
C LEU A 133 -8.50 -15.19 7.31
N LEU A 134 -8.71 -16.10 6.35
CA LEU A 134 -7.79 -16.30 5.23
C LEU A 134 -7.70 -15.05 4.35
N THR A 135 -8.85 -14.51 3.93
CA THR A 135 -8.89 -13.29 3.11
C THR A 135 -8.28 -12.09 3.84
N LEU A 136 -8.59 -11.94 5.14
CA LEU A 136 -8.02 -10.86 5.95
C LEU A 136 -6.50 -11.00 6.10
N ALA A 137 -5.99 -12.21 6.37
CA ALA A 137 -4.55 -12.43 6.53
C ALA A 137 -3.79 -12.14 5.23
N ALA A 138 -4.31 -12.60 4.09
CA ALA A 138 -3.74 -12.34 2.79
C ALA A 138 -3.76 -10.84 2.45
N LEU A 139 -4.87 -10.14 2.73
CA LEU A 139 -4.98 -8.71 2.53
C LEU A 139 -3.98 -7.92 3.40
N LEU A 140 -3.82 -8.29 4.67
CA LEU A 140 -2.86 -7.65 5.57
C LEU A 140 -1.42 -7.88 5.12
N TYR A 141 -1.12 -9.06 4.57
CA TYR A 141 0.17 -9.33 3.93
C TYR A 141 0.40 -8.37 2.75
N ASP A 142 -0.56 -8.28 1.84
CA ASP A 142 -0.47 -7.40 0.66
C ASP A 142 -0.34 -5.92 1.06
N LEU A 143 -1.09 -5.47 2.06
CA LEU A 143 -0.98 -4.12 2.60
C LEU A 143 0.39 -3.84 3.21
N ALA A 144 0.99 -4.83 3.89
CA ALA A 144 2.35 -4.69 4.39
C ALA A 144 3.35 -4.50 3.25
N LEU A 145 3.18 -5.17 2.10
CA LEU A 145 4.01 -4.95 0.92
C LEU A 145 3.81 -3.54 0.33
N VAL A 146 2.56 -3.08 0.22
CA VAL A 146 2.23 -1.72 -0.23
C VAL A 146 2.89 -0.69 0.66
N HIS A 147 2.72 -0.79 1.98
CA HIS A 147 3.33 0.14 2.94
C HIS A 147 4.87 0.08 2.92
N ASN A 148 5.45 -1.13 2.77
CA ASN A 148 6.90 -1.29 2.64
C ASN A 148 7.45 -0.62 1.38
N SER A 149 6.78 -0.75 0.24
CA SER A 149 7.18 -0.10 -1.01
C SER A 149 7.15 1.43 -0.93
N ARG A 150 6.22 1.96 -0.14
CA ARG A 150 6.08 3.39 0.16
C ARG A 150 7.01 3.86 1.28
N SER A 151 7.80 2.96 1.87
CA SER A 151 8.67 3.20 3.04
C SER A 151 7.88 3.60 4.31
N GLU A 152 6.63 3.23 4.41
CA GLU A 152 5.75 3.41 5.57
C GLU A 152 5.94 2.23 6.54
N TYR A 153 7.18 2.03 7.02
CA TYR A 153 7.59 0.78 7.70
C TYR A 153 6.83 0.47 8.98
N LYS A 154 6.36 1.49 9.73
CA LYS A 154 5.54 1.23 10.92
C LYS A 154 4.18 0.62 10.60
N GLN A 155 3.56 1.04 9.49
CA GLN A 155 2.33 0.46 9.00
C GLN A 155 2.59 -0.94 8.47
N ALA A 156 3.65 -1.10 7.66
CA ALA A 156 4.07 -2.39 7.14
C ALA A 156 4.33 -3.42 8.26
N GLU A 157 5.03 -3.04 9.34
CA GLU A 157 5.26 -3.88 10.52
C GLU A 157 3.95 -4.33 11.17
N ARG A 158 3.03 -3.39 11.44
CA ARG A 158 1.75 -3.71 12.07
C ARG A 158 0.91 -4.67 11.24
N ASP A 159 0.89 -4.49 9.94
CA ASP A 159 0.06 -5.29 9.05
C ASP A 159 0.66 -6.68 8.85
N ILE A 160 1.99 -6.77 8.70
CA ILE A 160 2.64 -8.08 8.58
C ILE A 160 2.57 -8.89 9.88
N GLU A 161 2.69 -8.26 11.06
CA GLU A 161 2.56 -8.92 12.36
C GLU A 161 1.16 -9.51 12.53
N LYS A 162 0.12 -8.76 12.15
CA LYS A 162 -1.27 -9.25 12.20
C LYS A 162 -1.50 -10.39 11.21
N SER A 163 -1.01 -10.23 9.98
CA SER A 163 -1.08 -11.29 8.96
C SER A 163 -0.42 -12.58 9.46
N MET A 164 0.81 -12.47 9.97
CA MET A 164 1.57 -13.58 10.53
C MET A 164 0.84 -14.28 11.67
N HIS A 165 0.24 -13.52 12.60
CA HIS A 165 -0.51 -14.09 13.71
C HIS A 165 -1.77 -14.85 13.25
N ILE A 166 -2.49 -14.32 12.25
CA ILE A 166 -3.66 -15.03 11.70
C ILE A 166 -3.21 -16.30 10.95
N PHE A 167 -2.17 -16.23 10.11
CA PHE A 167 -1.65 -17.41 9.43
C PHE A 167 -1.08 -18.44 10.39
N GLU A 168 -0.43 -18.06 11.48
CA GLU A 168 0.00 -18.97 12.55
C GLU A 168 -1.20 -19.74 13.13
N ARG A 169 -2.28 -19.01 13.43
CA ARG A 169 -3.51 -19.64 13.94
C ARG A 169 -4.12 -20.61 12.92
N LEU A 170 -4.22 -20.22 11.65
CA LEU A 170 -4.71 -21.07 10.57
C LEU A 170 -3.79 -22.28 10.36
N ALA A 171 -2.46 -22.12 10.42
CA ALA A 171 -1.50 -23.20 10.30
C ALA A 171 -1.57 -24.21 11.45
N ARG A 172 -1.98 -23.80 12.64
CA ARG A 172 -2.27 -24.75 13.74
C ARG A 172 -3.49 -25.63 13.47
N LEU A 173 -4.46 -25.14 12.69
CA LEU A 173 -5.66 -25.91 12.31
C LEU A 173 -5.38 -26.82 11.12
N ASN A 174 -4.64 -26.32 10.13
CA ASN A 174 -4.23 -27.09 8.95
C ASN A 174 -2.80 -26.70 8.53
N PRO A 175 -1.76 -27.40 9.05
CA PRO A 175 -0.36 -27.09 8.79
C PRO A 175 0.03 -27.22 7.30
N ASP A 176 -0.48 -28.24 6.63
CA ASP A 176 -0.15 -28.51 5.22
C ASP A 176 -0.65 -27.41 4.29
N ARG A 177 -1.82 -26.85 4.60
CA ARG A 177 -2.44 -25.80 3.81
C ARG A 177 -1.85 -24.40 4.11
N TYR A 178 -1.70 -24.06 5.39
CA TYR A 178 -1.38 -22.67 5.80
C TYR A 178 0.05 -22.48 6.28
N GLY A 179 0.80 -23.57 6.51
CA GLY A 179 2.21 -23.50 6.88
C GLY A 179 3.06 -22.68 5.91
N PRO A 180 2.95 -22.91 4.58
CA PRO A 180 3.67 -22.10 3.59
C PRO A 180 3.36 -20.60 3.68
N ALA A 181 2.08 -20.22 3.82
CA ALA A 181 1.67 -18.83 3.93
C ALA A 181 2.18 -18.17 5.24
N HIS A 182 2.17 -18.90 6.35
CA HIS A 182 2.77 -18.46 7.60
C HIS A 182 4.27 -18.20 7.42
N MET A 183 5.01 -19.12 6.83
CA MET A 183 6.45 -18.95 6.59
C MET A 183 6.75 -17.78 5.64
N MET A 184 5.95 -17.56 4.61
CA MET A 184 6.07 -16.39 3.74
C MET A 184 5.87 -15.08 4.53
N SER A 185 4.88 -15.03 5.43
CA SER A 185 4.64 -13.85 6.27
C SER A 185 5.78 -13.59 7.26
N VAL A 186 6.40 -14.62 7.83
CA VAL A 186 7.60 -14.52 8.69
C VAL A 186 8.79 -13.96 7.89
N ASN A 187 9.01 -14.44 6.67
CA ASN A 187 10.07 -13.96 5.80
C ASN A 187 9.85 -12.49 5.40
N ALA A 188 8.61 -12.12 5.07
CA ALA A 188 8.25 -10.73 4.76
C ALA A 188 8.48 -9.80 5.97
N ALA A 189 8.08 -10.22 7.18
CA ALA A 189 8.32 -9.47 8.41
C ALA A 189 9.82 -9.20 8.61
N THR A 190 10.67 -10.23 8.43
CA THR A 190 12.12 -10.09 8.55
C THR A 190 12.68 -9.03 7.58
N GLN A 191 12.20 -9.01 6.33
CA GLN A 191 12.66 -8.03 5.34
C GLN A 191 12.17 -6.61 5.66
N ILE A 192 10.93 -6.46 6.14
CA ILE A 192 10.36 -5.17 6.57
C ILE A 192 11.15 -4.59 7.74
N TYR A 193 11.49 -5.41 8.76
CA TYR A 193 12.30 -4.97 9.90
C TYR A 193 13.69 -4.50 9.47
N ARG A 194 14.36 -5.23 8.57
CA ARG A 194 15.65 -4.81 8.01
C ARG A 194 15.56 -3.49 7.24
N SER A 195 14.47 -3.26 6.52
CA SER A 195 14.24 -2.01 5.78
C SER A 195 14.10 -0.83 6.72
N ARG A 196 13.42 -1.01 7.85
CA ARG A 196 13.29 0.01 8.92
C ARG A 196 14.63 0.33 9.58
N GLU A 197 15.45 -0.68 9.90
CA GLU A 197 16.79 -0.48 10.49
C GLU A 197 17.68 0.37 9.58
N ARG A 198 17.69 0.09 8.26
CA ARG A 198 18.43 0.90 7.28
C ARG A 198 17.95 2.36 7.26
N GLN A 199 16.66 2.60 7.44
CA GLN A 199 16.11 3.96 7.45
C GLN A 199 16.50 4.72 8.72
N THR A 200 16.59 4.04 9.86
CA THR A 200 17.08 4.64 11.10
C THR A 200 18.54 5.08 10.97
N ALA A 201 19.39 4.24 10.34
CA ALA A 201 20.77 4.59 10.04
C ALA A 201 20.87 5.77 9.05
N ALA A 202 20.03 5.78 8.01
CA ALA A 202 19.98 6.88 7.05
C ALA A 202 19.57 8.22 7.71
N LEU A 203 18.65 8.18 8.68
CA LEU A 203 18.28 9.37 9.45
C LEU A 203 19.45 9.90 10.29
N ALA A 204 20.20 9.01 10.96
CA ALA A 204 21.38 9.39 11.76
C ALA A 204 22.44 10.08 10.87
N ASN A 205 22.74 9.49 9.71
CA ASN A 205 23.68 10.07 8.75
C ASN A 205 23.21 11.44 8.22
N ALA A 206 21.92 11.56 7.90
CA ALA A 206 21.35 12.83 7.44
C ALA A 206 21.42 13.91 8.53
N HIS A 207 21.21 13.54 9.78
CA HIS A 207 21.31 14.46 10.93
C HIS A 207 22.76 14.96 11.12
N GLU A 208 23.75 14.08 11.02
CA GLU A 208 25.16 14.44 11.09
C GLU A 208 25.55 15.39 9.95
N ALA A 209 25.13 15.12 8.71
CA ALA A 209 25.35 15.97 7.57
C ALA A 209 24.71 17.36 7.75
N THR A 210 23.47 17.41 8.25
CA THR A 210 22.78 18.67 8.56
C THR A 210 23.54 19.51 9.59
N ALA A 211 24.08 18.89 10.63
CA ALA A 211 24.86 19.59 11.66
C ALA A 211 26.17 20.17 11.09
N ALA A 212 26.87 19.41 10.24
CA ALA A 212 28.07 19.89 9.55
C ALA A 212 27.78 21.07 8.63
N TYR A 213 26.78 20.96 7.73
CA TYR A 213 26.43 22.03 6.82
C TYR A 213 25.86 23.27 7.50
N LEU A 214 25.24 23.10 8.68
CA LEU A 214 24.80 24.26 9.48
C LEU A 214 25.99 25.06 9.98
N THR A 215 27.06 24.39 10.41
CA THR A 215 28.31 25.02 10.85
C THR A 215 29.01 25.74 9.69
N ASP A 216 29.12 25.06 8.55
CA ASP A 216 29.76 25.62 7.35
C ASP A 216 28.98 26.84 6.79
N ALA A 217 27.66 26.77 6.76
CA ALA A 217 26.81 27.88 6.33
C ALA A 217 26.92 29.09 7.29
N ALA A 218 27.06 28.83 8.60
CA ALA A 218 27.28 29.90 9.58
C ALA A 218 28.67 30.55 9.42
N ALA A 219 29.65 29.78 8.98
CA ALA A 219 31.01 30.25 8.67
C ALA A 219 31.11 30.97 7.31
N GLY A 220 30.03 31.01 6.52
CA GLY A 220 30.00 31.66 5.21
C GLY A 220 30.68 30.84 4.10
N VAL A 221 30.83 29.53 4.25
CA VAL A 221 31.40 28.68 3.22
C VAL A 221 30.49 28.68 1.99
N GLU A 222 31.08 28.93 0.81
CA GLU A 222 30.36 29.01 -0.45
C GLU A 222 29.62 27.68 -0.74
N GLY A 223 28.36 27.75 -1.14
CA GLY A 223 27.52 26.60 -1.44
C GLY A 223 26.96 25.83 -0.21
N ALA A 224 27.51 26.03 0.98
CA ALA A 224 27.08 25.31 2.18
C ALA A 224 25.62 25.54 2.54
N ALA A 225 25.09 26.72 2.26
CA ALA A 225 23.68 27.02 2.52
C ALA A 225 22.72 26.20 1.64
N MET A 226 23.08 25.90 0.38
CA MET A 226 22.29 24.98 -0.48
C MET A 226 22.37 23.55 0.02
N LEU A 227 23.56 23.07 0.36
CA LEU A 227 23.75 21.73 0.94
C LEU A 227 22.97 21.56 2.26
N LEU A 228 22.89 22.62 3.08
CA LEU A 228 22.06 22.63 4.28
C LEU A 228 20.57 22.49 3.95
N ILE A 229 20.06 23.19 2.92
CA ILE A 229 18.66 23.07 2.50
C ILE A 229 18.36 21.67 2.03
N ASP A 230 19.21 21.09 1.19
CA ASP A 230 19.03 19.73 0.67
C ASP A 230 19.10 18.68 1.80
N SER A 231 20.02 18.85 2.74
CA SER A 231 20.14 17.96 3.90
C SER A 231 18.92 18.03 4.81
N LEU A 232 18.41 19.25 5.11
CA LEU A 232 17.17 19.43 5.88
C LEU A 232 15.96 18.81 5.16
N ALA A 233 15.88 18.94 3.84
CA ALA A 233 14.83 18.33 3.04
C ALA A 233 14.90 16.79 3.12
N GLN A 234 16.10 16.23 2.99
CA GLN A 234 16.32 14.77 3.07
C GLN A 234 15.98 14.22 4.46
N GLU A 235 16.34 14.93 5.53
CA GLU A 235 15.99 14.60 6.90
C GLU A 235 14.47 14.62 7.09
N GLY A 236 13.79 15.66 6.58
CA GLY A 236 12.34 15.77 6.58
C GLY A 236 11.66 14.59 5.85
N ARG A 237 12.13 14.25 4.64
CA ARG A 237 11.62 13.10 3.87
C ARG A 237 11.83 11.77 4.60
N THR A 238 13.00 11.59 5.23
CA THR A 238 13.29 10.38 6.01
C THR A 238 12.36 10.27 7.21
N LEU A 239 12.12 11.36 7.93
CA LEU A 239 11.19 11.41 9.07
C LEU A 239 9.74 11.15 8.63
N ALA A 240 9.30 11.72 7.49
CA ALA A 240 7.98 11.47 6.93
C ALA A 240 7.77 9.98 6.63
N LYS A 241 8.74 9.33 5.98
CA LYS A 241 8.75 7.88 5.73
C LYS A 241 8.70 7.06 7.02
N MET A 242 9.31 7.53 8.11
CA MET A 242 9.23 6.92 9.43
C MET A 242 7.90 7.20 10.17
N SER A 243 6.91 7.82 9.53
CA SER A 243 5.65 8.29 10.13
C SER A 243 5.84 9.29 11.28
N ARG A 244 6.97 10.01 11.30
CA ARG A 244 7.29 11.09 12.26
C ARG A 244 6.91 12.45 11.66
N GLN A 245 5.66 12.60 11.22
CA GLN A 245 5.19 13.73 10.42
C GLN A 245 5.36 15.09 11.11
N ARG A 246 5.13 15.16 12.43
CA ARG A 246 5.31 16.41 13.18
C ARG A 246 6.74 16.92 13.12
N GLU A 247 7.71 16.03 13.16
CA GLU A 247 9.13 16.38 13.05
C GLU A 247 9.48 16.73 11.60
N ALA A 248 8.99 15.94 10.63
CA ALA A 248 9.18 16.25 9.21
C ALA A 248 8.72 17.66 8.86
N VAL A 249 7.56 18.10 9.36
CA VAL A 249 7.04 19.46 9.20
C VAL A 249 8.05 20.51 9.67
N GLN A 250 8.74 20.28 10.81
CA GLN A 250 9.75 21.21 11.32
C GLN A 250 10.94 21.34 10.37
N TYR A 251 11.43 20.22 9.84
CA TYR A 251 12.57 20.19 8.93
C TYR A 251 12.25 20.85 7.58
N PHE A 252 11.11 20.54 6.96
CA PHE A 252 10.68 21.20 5.73
C PHE A 252 10.46 22.69 5.92
N THR A 253 9.88 23.12 7.05
CA THR A 253 9.71 24.55 7.37
C THR A 253 11.06 25.25 7.50
N ARG A 254 12.06 24.61 8.13
CA ARG A 254 13.42 25.14 8.22
C ARG A 254 14.08 25.24 6.85
N ALA A 255 13.99 24.20 6.03
CA ALA A 255 14.52 24.20 4.66
C ALA A 255 13.95 25.35 3.82
N LEU A 256 12.62 25.52 3.83
CA LEU A 256 11.94 26.64 3.14
C LEU A 256 12.38 28.01 3.65
N LYS A 257 12.59 28.15 4.97
CA LYS A 257 13.08 29.40 5.57
C LYS A 257 14.49 29.77 5.11
N TYR A 258 15.38 28.76 4.96
CA TYR A 258 16.72 29.01 4.41
C TYR A 258 16.66 29.30 2.91
N LEU A 259 15.85 28.58 2.16
CA LEU A 259 15.68 28.77 0.71
C LEU A 259 15.17 30.22 0.40
N ALA A 260 14.17 30.68 1.16
CA ALA A 260 13.61 32.01 1.01
C ALA A 260 14.64 33.14 1.25
N LYS A 261 15.68 32.89 2.04
CA LYS A 261 16.77 33.85 2.28
C LYS A 261 17.79 33.91 1.14
N LEU A 262 17.97 32.77 0.44
CA LEU A 262 18.95 32.65 -0.64
C LEU A 262 18.36 33.04 -2.01
N GLN A 263 17.16 32.61 -2.29
CA GLN A 263 16.48 32.80 -3.56
C GLN A 263 15.05 33.32 -3.31
N PRO A 264 14.82 34.65 -3.37
CA PRO A 264 13.47 35.21 -3.23
C PRO A 264 12.53 34.81 -4.36
N ASP A 265 13.05 34.52 -5.55
CA ASP A 265 12.27 34.04 -6.70
C ASP A 265 12.10 32.52 -6.67
N PHE A 266 10.91 32.16 -6.33
CA PHE A 266 10.45 30.80 -6.07
C PHE A 266 10.49 29.90 -7.31
N GLY A 267 11.59 29.18 -7.46
CA GLY A 267 11.75 28.17 -8.50
C GLY A 267 11.13 26.81 -8.15
N LEU A 268 11.45 25.81 -8.96
CA LEU A 268 10.99 24.42 -8.85
C LEU A 268 11.31 23.80 -7.46
N GLN A 269 12.48 24.11 -6.90
CA GLN A 269 12.91 23.62 -5.59
C GLN A 269 11.99 24.08 -4.44
N HIS A 270 11.53 25.34 -4.49
CA HIS A 270 10.53 25.82 -3.52
C HIS A 270 9.20 25.09 -3.68
N LEU A 271 8.78 24.81 -4.91
CA LEU A 271 7.56 24.08 -5.20
C LEU A 271 7.65 22.65 -4.60
N GLU A 272 8.72 21.91 -4.85
CA GLU A 272 8.94 20.57 -4.32
C GLU A 272 8.94 20.52 -2.80
N LEU A 273 9.70 21.39 -2.15
CA LEU A 273 9.73 21.48 -0.68
C LEU A 273 8.37 21.83 -0.08
N SER A 274 7.60 22.70 -0.76
CA SER A 274 6.25 23.06 -0.31
C SER A 274 5.26 21.94 -0.48
N ILE A 275 5.42 21.09 -1.51
CA ILE A 275 4.63 19.86 -1.68
C ILE A 275 4.93 18.89 -0.56
N ASP A 276 6.22 18.62 -0.28
CA ASP A 276 6.64 17.73 0.82
C ASP A 276 6.10 18.23 2.17
N LEU A 277 6.15 19.54 2.43
CA LEU A 277 5.54 20.13 3.64
C LEU A 277 4.03 19.96 3.66
N GLY A 278 3.34 20.20 2.55
CA GLY A 278 1.89 20.07 2.43
C GLY A 278 1.43 18.64 2.71
N GLU A 279 2.11 17.67 2.14
CA GLU A 279 1.87 16.23 2.38
C GLU A 279 2.06 15.87 3.87
N ALA A 280 3.16 16.29 4.48
CA ALA A 280 3.40 16.06 5.91
C ALA A 280 2.35 16.72 6.82
N LEU A 281 1.86 17.93 6.46
CA LEU A 281 0.81 18.63 7.19
C LEU A 281 -0.55 17.92 7.10
N LEU A 282 -0.86 17.26 5.97
CA LEU A 282 -2.10 16.48 5.79
C LEU A 282 -2.18 15.32 6.75
N GLU A 283 -1.06 14.64 7.01
CA GLU A 283 -0.98 13.47 7.87
C GLU A 283 -1.12 13.82 9.37
N VAL A 284 -0.96 15.09 9.74
CA VAL A 284 -1.15 15.55 11.12
C VAL A 284 -2.54 16.18 11.28
N LYS A 285 -3.44 15.51 12.02
CA LYS A 285 -4.85 15.93 12.18
C LYS A 285 -5.02 17.44 12.48
N ALA A 286 -4.17 17.99 13.34
CA ALA A 286 -4.26 19.40 13.76
C ALA A 286 -3.86 20.42 12.67
N THR A 287 -3.15 19.98 11.63
CA THR A 287 -2.63 20.84 10.56
C THR A 287 -3.16 20.47 9.18
N ARG A 288 -4.10 19.53 9.09
CA ARG A 288 -4.63 19.01 7.83
C ARG A 288 -5.19 20.09 6.91
N GLU A 289 -5.97 21.02 7.45
CA GLU A 289 -6.52 22.15 6.67
C GLU A 289 -5.43 23.07 6.10
N LYS A 290 -4.35 23.30 6.87
CA LYS A 290 -3.19 24.06 6.39
C LYS A 290 -2.48 23.32 5.26
N GLY A 291 -2.38 21.99 5.35
CA GLY A 291 -1.82 21.15 4.27
C GLY A 291 -2.64 21.28 2.99
N VAL A 292 -3.97 21.13 3.07
CA VAL A 292 -4.87 21.32 1.91
C VAL A 292 -4.70 22.71 1.29
N HIS A 293 -4.69 23.76 2.11
CA HIS A 293 -4.53 25.13 1.63
C HIS A 293 -3.19 25.34 0.93
N LEU A 294 -2.10 24.86 1.52
CA LEU A 294 -0.75 24.97 0.94
C LEU A 294 -0.69 24.24 -0.42
N LEU A 295 -1.18 22.99 -0.48
CA LEU A 295 -1.15 22.19 -1.72
C LEU A 295 -2.00 22.83 -2.83
N ASN A 296 -3.17 23.37 -2.53
CA ASN A 296 -3.97 24.10 -3.52
C ASN A 296 -3.22 25.36 -4.03
N THR A 297 -2.50 26.07 -3.16
CA THR A 297 -1.65 27.20 -3.57
C THR A 297 -0.52 26.74 -4.49
N MET A 298 0.11 25.60 -4.15
CA MET A 298 1.18 25.01 -4.97
C MET A 298 0.67 24.45 -6.30
N LEU A 299 -0.56 23.98 -6.37
CA LEU A 299 -1.19 23.53 -7.62
C LEU A 299 -1.25 24.67 -8.65
N HIS A 300 -1.69 25.86 -8.23
CA HIS A 300 -1.68 27.05 -9.09
C HIS A 300 -0.26 27.46 -9.53
N LYS A 301 0.73 27.31 -8.63
CA LYS A 301 2.13 27.59 -8.97
C LYS A 301 2.69 26.56 -9.97
N ALA A 302 2.42 25.27 -9.78
CA ALA A 302 2.84 24.22 -10.70
C ALA A 302 2.34 24.48 -12.12
N THR A 303 1.07 24.89 -12.26
CA THR A 303 0.50 25.31 -13.56
C THR A 303 1.24 26.49 -14.17
N LYS A 304 1.56 27.53 -13.39
CA LYS A 304 2.30 28.70 -13.89
C LYS A 304 3.74 28.40 -14.31
N LEU A 305 4.36 27.40 -13.71
CA LEU A 305 5.72 26.98 -13.99
C LEU A 305 5.80 25.88 -15.08
N ASN A 306 4.67 25.43 -15.62
CA ASN A 306 4.56 24.26 -16.51
C ASN A 306 5.21 23.01 -15.90
N ALA A 307 5.05 22.82 -14.58
CA ALA A 307 5.62 21.73 -13.82
C ALA A 307 4.62 20.57 -13.73
N ASP A 308 4.44 19.82 -14.83
CA ASP A 308 3.38 18.81 -14.99
C ASP A 308 3.51 17.65 -14.00
N ASP A 309 4.73 17.22 -13.67
CA ASP A 309 4.96 16.14 -12.72
C ASP A 309 4.55 16.55 -11.30
N GLN A 310 4.92 17.75 -10.87
CA GLN A 310 4.53 18.30 -9.58
C GLN A 310 3.03 18.56 -9.52
N HIS A 311 2.43 19.02 -10.61
CA HIS A 311 0.98 19.21 -10.72
C HIS A 311 0.25 17.87 -10.50
N ARG A 312 0.65 16.80 -11.21
CA ARG A 312 0.07 15.44 -11.05
C ARG A 312 0.23 14.94 -9.62
N ARG A 313 1.42 15.07 -9.04
CA ARG A 313 1.68 14.67 -7.65
C ARG A 313 0.76 15.39 -6.65
N ILE A 314 0.54 16.69 -6.79
CA ILE A 314 -0.35 17.44 -5.91
C ILE A 314 -1.80 16.96 -6.04
N VAL A 315 -2.30 16.77 -7.26
CA VAL A 315 -3.65 16.27 -7.51
C VAL A 315 -3.85 14.91 -6.85
N GLU A 316 -2.88 14.01 -6.96
CA GLU A 316 -2.92 12.69 -6.34
C GLU A 316 -2.95 12.78 -4.81
N ILE A 317 -2.10 13.60 -4.19
CA ILE A 317 -2.07 13.82 -2.74
C ILE A 317 -3.42 14.35 -2.25
N LEU A 318 -3.98 15.36 -2.89
CA LEU A 318 -5.27 15.94 -2.52
C LEU A 318 -6.44 14.98 -2.71
N TYR A 319 -6.42 14.19 -3.78
CA TYR A 319 -7.41 13.13 -4.02
C TYR A 319 -7.38 12.08 -2.89
N ASN A 320 -6.20 11.58 -2.54
CA ASN A 320 -6.01 10.61 -1.48
C ASN A 320 -6.42 11.17 -0.10
N ALA A 321 -6.13 12.43 0.16
CA ALA A 321 -6.55 13.10 1.39
C ALA A 321 -8.07 13.24 1.51
N LYS A 322 -8.80 13.44 0.41
CA LYS A 322 -10.26 13.58 0.38
C LYS A 322 -10.98 12.24 0.55
N HIS A 323 -10.47 11.18 -0.05
CA HIS A 323 -11.13 9.85 -0.09
C HIS A 323 -10.69 8.91 1.04
N GLY A 324 -9.81 9.39 1.91
CA GLY A 324 -9.36 8.69 3.12
C GLY A 324 -8.19 7.73 2.85
N SER A 325 -7.25 7.70 3.79
CA SER A 325 -6.34 6.56 3.95
C SER A 325 -7.12 5.40 4.57
N ILE A 326 -6.77 4.18 4.20
CA ILE A 326 -7.39 2.96 4.76
C ILE A 326 -7.12 2.95 6.28
N ASP A 327 -8.17 3.17 7.10
CA ASP A 327 -8.05 3.11 8.57
C ASP A 327 -8.15 1.66 9.06
N ILE A 328 -7.07 0.91 8.85
CA ILE A 328 -6.92 -0.47 9.28
C ILE A 328 -6.95 -0.60 10.81
N LEU A 329 -6.50 0.43 11.54
CA LEU A 329 -6.48 0.39 13.01
C LEU A 329 -7.88 0.42 13.60
N SER A 330 -8.77 1.28 13.09
CA SER A 330 -10.15 1.33 13.57
C SER A 330 -10.89 0.03 13.24
N PHE A 331 -10.63 -0.53 12.07
CA PHE A 331 -11.13 -1.82 11.65
C PHE A 331 -10.63 -2.95 12.55
N TRP A 332 -9.33 -2.98 12.88
CA TRP A 332 -8.74 -3.99 13.76
C TRP A 332 -9.33 -3.96 15.18
N HIS A 333 -9.53 -2.77 15.77
CA HIS A 333 -10.15 -2.66 17.08
C HIS A 333 -11.62 -3.14 17.11
N LYS A 334 -12.34 -3.05 15.99
CA LYS A 334 -13.69 -3.62 15.87
C LYS A 334 -13.67 -5.15 15.80
N LEU A 335 -12.67 -5.73 15.11
CA LEU A 335 -12.52 -7.17 14.94
C LEU A 335 -12.00 -7.88 16.19
N PHE A 336 -11.06 -7.26 16.89
CA PHE A 336 -10.36 -7.81 18.05
C PHE A 336 -10.36 -6.78 19.19
N PRO A 337 -11.55 -6.53 19.82
CA PRO A 337 -11.59 -5.73 21.02
C PRO A 337 -10.74 -6.41 22.10
N ARG A 338 -9.93 -5.59 22.82
CA ARG A 338 -9.07 -6.09 23.91
C ARG A 338 -9.90 -6.63 25.06
#